data_36dc3ce4e2f9f400bf8a5682a466b3dc
#
_entry.id   36dc3ce4e2f9f400bf8a5682a466b3dc
#
_cell.length_a   1.000
_cell.length_b   1.000
_cell.length_c   1.000
_cell.angle_alpha   90.00
_cell.angle_beta   90.00
_cell.angle_gamma   90.00
#
_symmetry.space_group_name_H-M   'P 1'
#
loop_
_entity.id
_entity.type
_entity.pdbx_description
1 polymer ?
#
loop_
_entity_poly.entity_id
_entity_poly.type
_entity_poly.pdbx_seq_one_letter_code
_entity_poly.pdbx_strand_id
1 'polypeptide(L)'
;MTMEKPSRIYELLQDHAASDTQVAELTIGLVWTVCKAERLGLAMSPGLPTRTLPWPGTLVGKTLGELATWITDWEPYKATVGMAAINSSLNRFELPSGITLLGAADRGNLAVFEHFLPRLKDKKVVVVGRYPGIERYAEDFDLRILERQPVHDDYPDPACEFLLPDADWVFLTASSITNKTFPRLAELSQHATTVLMGPTLPWLPELHEFGIDYLAGLEVVDPVKLYQTAAEGGGVRIFENGARYRIVELTPGNSMTWLKDRIAQDYTEKQQLTLAMEQWYASGKSGRFPEFNPLHQATMRLSRLDSSYKRLWDTHHGNPS
;
A
#
# COMPACT_ATOMS: atom_id res chain seq x y z
N MET A 1 -14.36 -10.33 13.79
CA MET A 1 -15.52 -9.51 13.35
C MET A 1 -15.07 -8.76 12.10
N THR A 2 -15.68 -8.99 10.94
CA THR A 2 -15.38 -8.37 9.65
C THR A 2 -16.33 -7.22 9.33
N MET A 3 -15.93 -6.34 8.43
CA MET A 3 -16.81 -5.29 7.91
C MET A 3 -17.99 -5.91 7.16
N GLU A 4 -19.22 -5.49 7.47
CA GLU A 4 -20.41 -5.93 6.73
C GLU A 4 -20.48 -5.32 5.32
N LYS A 5 -20.03 -4.06 5.19
CA LYS A 5 -19.91 -3.34 3.91
C LYS A 5 -18.54 -2.64 3.88
N PRO A 6 -17.53 -3.27 3.30
CA PRO A 6 -16.23 -2.62 3.17
C PRO A 6 -16.34 -1.38 2.27
N SER A 7 -15.60 -0.33 2.60
CA SER A 7 -15.44 0.79 1.69
C SER A 7 -14.66 0.35 0.44
N ARG A 8 -14.83 1.08 -0.67
CA ARG A 8 -14.25 0.74 -1.97
C ARG A 8 -12.75 0.44 -1.94
N ILE A 9 -11.98 1.11 -1.07
CA ILE A 9 -10.55 0.85 -0.94
C ILE A 9 -10.24 -0.61 -0.58
N TYR A 10 -11.03 -1.22 0.32
CA TYR A 10 -10.78 -2.60 0.76
C TYR A 10 -11.17 -3.62 -0.31
N GLU A 11 -12.24 -3.37 -1.05
CA GLU A 11 -12.61 -4.19 -2.21
C GLU A 11 -11.51 -4.13 -3.28
N LEU A 12 -11.02 -2.92 -3.59
CA LEU A 12 -9.93 -2.71 -4.53
C LEU A 12 -8.66 -3.49 -4.11
N LEU A 13 -8.28 -3.41 -2.84
CA LEU A 13 -7.11 -4.09 -2.31
C LEU A 13 -7.22 -5.61 -2.39
N GLN A 14 -8.37 -6.17 -1.97
CA GLN A 14 -8.62 -7.61 -2.05
C GLN A 14 -8.61 -8.10 -3.48
N ASP A 15 -9.21 -7.35 -4.36
CA ASP A 15 -9.31 -7.64 -5.76
C ASP A 15 -7.94 -7.72 -6.45
N HIS A 16 -7.05 -6.77 -6.19
CA HIS A 16 -5.69 -6.77 -6.73
C HIS A 16 -4.81 -7.86 -6.11
N ALA A 17 -5.09 -8.27 -4.87
CA ALA A 17 -4.33 -9.27 -4.15
C ALA A 17 -4.86 -10.70 -4.34
N ALA A 18 -5.94 -10.90 -5.10
CA ALA A 18 -6.47 -12.22 -5.40
C ALA A 18 -5.39 -13.05 -6.11
N SER A 19 -4.78 -14.01 -5.40
CA SER A 19 -3.65 -14.81 -5.86
C SER A 19 -3.63 -16.16 -5.14
N ASP A 20 -3.32 -17.22 -5.87
CA ASP A 20 -3.11 -18.56 -5.32
C ASP A 20 -1.66 -18.80 -4.87
N THR A 21 -0.79 -17.79 -5.01
CA THR A 21 0.60 -17.85 -4.53
C THR A 21 0.62 -18.07 -3.02
N GLN A 22 1.36 -19.09 -2.59
CA GLN A 22 1.44 -19.44 -1.18
C GLN A 22 2.45 -18.61 -0.42
N VAL A 23 2.12 -18.30 0.82
CA VAL A 23 3.02 -17.65 1.77
C VAL A 23 4.11 -18.64 2.19
N ALA A 24 5.36 -18.28 1.93
CA ALA A 24 6.54 -19.07 2.32
C ALA A 24 6.98 -18.78 3.75
N GLU A 25 6.98 -17.50 4.13
CA GLU A 25 7.38 -17.06 5.46
C GLU A 25 6.50 -15.86 5.88
N LEU A 26 6.21 -15.76 7.16
CA LEU A 26 5.52 -14.61 7.74
C LEU A 26 6.06 -14.33 9.14
N THR A 27 6.39 -13.07 9.39
CA THR A 27 6.80 -12.63 10.72
C THR A 27 5.95 -11.44 11.18
N ILE A 28 5.61 -11.43 12.47
CA ILE A 28 4.95 -10.31 13.14
C ILE A 28 5.97 -9.72 14.10
N GLY A 29 6.75 -8.77 13.59
CA GLY A 29 7.75 -8.07 14.38
C GLY A 29 7.13 -6.95 15.22
N LEU A 30 7.94 -6.33 16.06
CA LEU A 30 7.50 -5.25 16.96
C LEU A 30 6.92 -4.06 16.20
N VAL A 31 7.53 -3.70 15.07
CA VAL A 31 7.13 -2.54 14.24
C VAL A 31 6.59 -2.96 12.88
N TRP A 32 7.14 -4.01 12.29
CA TRP A 32 6.79 -4.44 10.95
C TRP A 32 6.32 -5.89 10.92
N THR A 33 5.16 -6.11 10.35
CA THR A 33 4.69 -7.43 9.90
C THR A 33 5.13 -7.61 8.46
N VAL A 34 5.81 -8.71 8.17
CA VAL A 34 6.36 -9.03 6.85
C VAL A 34 5.77 -10.33 6.35
N CYS A 35 5.18 -10.32 5.18
CA CYS A 35 4.73 -11.48 4.44
C CYS A 35 5.67 -11.73 3.26
N LYS A 36 6.20 -12.93 3.15
CA LYS A 36 7.08 -13.36 2.06
C LYS A 36 6.41 -14.47 1.26
N ALA A 37 6.19 -14.20 0.02
CA ALA A 37 5.85 -15.16 -1.02
C ALA A 37 6.91 -15.07 -2.12
N GLU A 38 6.58 -14.75 -3.36
CA GLU A 38 7.57 -14.41 -4.39
C GLU A 38 8.28 -13.09 -4.11
N ARG A 39 7.57 -12.15 -3.49
CA ARG A 39 8.05 -10.84 -3.08
C ARG A 39 7.76 -10.60 -1.60
N LEU A 40 8.48 -9.66 -0.99
CA LEU A 40 8.15 -9.20 0.36
C LEU A 40 7.05 -8.16 0.31
N GLY A 41 6.09 -8.25 1.24
CA GLY A 41 5.14 -7.21 1.54
C GLY A 41 5.19 -6.86 3.02
N LEU A 42 5.15 -5.57 3.34
CA LEU A 42 5.22 -5.05 4.70
C LEU A 42 3.92 -4.35 5.09
N ALA A 43 3.60 -4.41 6.37
CA ALA A 43 2.62 -3.55 7.01
C ALA A 43 3.08 -3.21 8.43
N MET A 44 2.70 -2.03 8.91
CA MET A 44 3.03 -1.62 10.28
C MET A 44 2.25 -2.48 11.27
N SER A 45 2.95 -3.11 12.18
CA SER A 45 2.34 -3.87 13.29
C SER A 45 1.56 -2.91 14.20
N PRO A 46 0.41 -3.32 14.75
CA PRO A 46 -0.50 -2.40 15.45
C PRO A 46 0.04 -1.87 16.79
N GLY A 47 1.14 -2.43 17.30
CA GLY A 47 1.77 -2.00 18.56
C GLY A 47 0.89 -2.22 19.80
N LEU A 48 -0.16 -3.02 19.70
CA LEU A 48 -1.06 -3.29 20.82
C LEU A 48 -0.50 -4.40 21.72
N PRO A 49 -0.61 -4.25 23.04
CA PRO A 49 -0.18 -5.29 23.96
C PRO A 49 -0.96 -6.58 23.75
N THR A 50 -0.25 -7.67 23.41
CA THR A 50 -0.81 -9.01 23.34
C THR A 50 0.24 -10.03 23.75
N ARG A 51 -0.21 -11.17 24.32
CA ARG A 51 0.69 -12.28 24.67
C ARG A 51 0.66 -13.37 23.61
N THR A 52 -0.46 -13.57 22.97
CA THR A 52 -0.64 -14.57 21.94
C THR A 52 -1.80 -14.19 21.01
N LEU A 53 -1.75 -14.69 19.80
CA LEU A 53 -2.80 -14.59 18.79
C LEU A 53 -3.49 -15.95 18.65
N PRO A 54 -4.75 -16.04 18.21
CA PRO A 54 -5.47 -17.31 18.16
C PRO A 54 -5.07 -18.24 16.99
N TRP A 55 -4.24 -17.74 16.05
CA TRP A 55 -3.90 -18.43 14.79
C TRP A 55 -2.39 -18.62 14.49
N PRO A 56 -1.45 -18.61 15.46
CA PRO A 56 -0.03 -18.88 15.19
C PRO A 56 0.16 -20.27 14.60
N GLY A 57 1.13 -20.37 13.68
CA GLY A 57 1.46 -21.63 13.01
C GLY A 57 0.51 -22.06 11.89
N THR A 58 -0.48 -21.21 11.52
CA THR A 58 -1.48 -21.53 10.49
C THR A 58 -1.38 -20.67 9.22
N LEU A 59 -0.42 -19.76 9.14
CA LEU A 59 -0.36 -18.76 8.08
C LEU A 59 0.51 -19.18 6.89
N VAL A 60 1.64 -19.84 7.16
CA VAL A 60 2.50 -20.38 6.11
C VAL A 60 1.74 -21.46 5.34
N GLY A 61 1.82 -21.42 4.03
CA GLY A 61 1.07 -22.29 3.13
C GLY A 61 -0.33 -21.81 2.76
N LYS A 62 -0.88 -20.80 3.45
CA LYS A 62 -2.08 -20.11 2.95
C LYS A 62 -1.76 -19.29 1.72
N THR A 63 -2.77 -19.07 0.88
CA THR A 63 -2.59 -18.20 -0.29
C THR A 63 -2.60 -16.72 0.10
N LEU A 64 -1.93 -15.87 -0.71
CA LEU A 64 -1.97 -14.41 -0.53
C LEU A 64 -3.42 -13.91 -0.60
N GLY A 65 -4.24 -14.47 -1.51
CA GLY A 65 -5.66 -14.12 -1.63
C GLY A 65 -6.46 -14.41 -0.35
N GLU A 66 -6.24 -15.60 0.28
CA GLU A 66 -6.89 -15.91 1.56
C GLU A 66 -6.52 -14.91 2.66
N LEU A 67 -5.23 -14.57 2.80
CA LEU A 67 -4.80 -13.64 3.83
C LEU A 67 -5.22 -12.20 3.50
N ALA A 68 -5.29 -11.80 2.24
CA ALA A 68 -5.75 -10.48 1.82
C ALA A 68 -7.18 -10.18 2.29
N THR A 69 -8.05 -11.21 2.41
CA THR A 69 -9.41 -11.02 2.95
C THR A 69 -9.42 -10.49 4.39
N TRP A 70 -8.34 -10.70 5.14
CA TRP A 70 -8.22 -10.27 6.52
C TRP A 70 -8.11 -8.74 6.66
N ILE A 71 -7.83 -8.01 5.58
CA ILE A 71 -7.79 -6.53 5.62
C ILE A 71 -9.10 -5.90 6.08
N THR A 72 -10.23 -6.59 5.92
CA THR A 72 -11.55 -6.13 6.37
C THR A 72 -11.90 -6.55 7.80
N ASP A 73 -11.06 -7.35 8.45
CA ASP A 73 -11.27 -7.73 9.86
C ASP A 73 -10.98 -6.53 10.78
N TRP A 74 -11.75 -6.41 11.85
CA TRP A 74 -11.56 -5.37 12.88
C TRP A 74 -10.45 -5.73 13.87
N GLU A 75 -10.01 -7.00 13.90
CA GLU A 75 -8.85 -7.39 14.70
C GLU A 75 -7.58 -6.84 14.07
N PRO A 76 -6.82 -5.99 14.80
CA PRO A 76 -5.73 -5.20 14.21
C PRO A 76 -4.59 -6.05 13.62
N TYR A 77 -4.21 -7.15 14.28
CA TYR A 77 -3.16 -8.04 13.77
C TYR A 77 -3.58 -8.79 12.50
N LYS A 78 -4.86 -9.22 12.40
CA LYS A 78 -5.39 -9.78 11.16
C LYS A 78 -5.35 -8.78 10.02
N ALA A 79 -5.84 -7.55 10.27
CA ALA A 79 -5.80 -6.49 9.27
C ALA A 79 -4.37 -6.20 8.79
N THR A 80 -3.41 -6.21 9.71
CA THR A 80 -2.00 -6.02 9.38
C THR A 80 -1.42 -7.17 8.56
N VAL A 81 -1.70 -8.41 8.94
CA VAL A 81 -1.33 -9.60 8.13
C VAL A 81 -1.94 -9.54 6.74
N GLY A 82 -3.24 -9.19 6.65
CA GLY A 82 -3.94 -8.99 5.37
C GLY A 82 -3.24 -7.95 4.50
N MET A 83 -2.86 -6.82 5.08
CA MET A 83 -2.16 -5.75 4.35
C MET A 83 -0.75 -6.17 3.89
N ALA A 84 0.00 -6.89 4.73
CA ALA A 84 1.31 -7.41 4.36
C ALA A 84 1.20 -8.43 3.20
N ALA A 85 0.17 -9.28 3.19
CA ALA A 85 -0.11 -10.20 2.09
C ALA A 85 -0.50 -9.46 0.79
N ILE A 86 -1.33 -8.42 0.89
CA ILE A 86 -1.69 -7.52 -0.22
C ILE A 86 -0.43 -6.91 -0.82
N ASN A 87 0.44 -6.32 0.00
CA ASN A 87 1.68 -5.71 -0.47
C ASN A 87 2.64 -6.74 -1.09
N SER A 88 2.71 -7.97 -0.56
CA SER A 88 3.49 -9.05 -1.16
C SER A 88 2.97 -9.39 -2.58
N SER A 89 1.66 -9.43 -2.76
CA SER A 89 1.04 -9.65 -4.07
C SER A 89 1.27 -8.50 -5.05
N LEU A 90 1.13 -7.24 -4.58
CA LEU A 90 1.30 -6.04 -5.41
C LEU A 90 2.75 -5.80 -5.83
N ASN A 91 3.72 -6.14 -4.98
CA ASN A 91 5.14 -5.92 -5.24
C ASN A 91 5.74 -6.84 -6.34
N ARG A 92 4.93 -7.70 -6.95
CA ARG A 92 5.29 -8.43 -8.18
C ARG A 92 5.23 -7.54 -9.43
N PHE A 93 4.42 -6.48 -9.40
CA PHE A 93 4.28 -5.56 -10.53
C PHE A 93 5.41 -4.55 -10.54
N GLU A 94 5.85 -4.19 -11.75
CA GLU A 94 6.81 -3.11 -11.90
C GLU A 94 6.17 -1.76 -11.55
N LEU A 95 6.99 -0.89 -10.96
CA LEU A 95 6.60 0.48 -10.71
C LEU A 95 6.67 1.30 -12.02
N PRO A 96 5.87 2.37 -12.14
CA PRO A 96 5.81 3.13 -13.39
C PRO A 96 7.15 3.77 -13.76
N SER A 97 7.35 3.99 -15.05
CA SER A 97 8.43 4.84 -15.53
C SER A 97 8.27 6.27 -14.98
N GLY A 98 9.35 6.91 -14.59
CA GLY A 98 9.29 8.29 -14.03
C GLY A 98 9.19 8.36 -12.51
N ILE A 99 9.31 7.22 -11.82
CA ILE A 99 9.40 7.20 -10.36
C ILE A 99 10.63 7.95 -9.86
N THR A 100 10.45 8.78 -8.83
CA THR A 100 11.56 9.45 -8.17
C THR A 100 12.19 8.54 -7.13
N LEU A 101 13.48 8.23 -7.31
CA LEU A 101 14.29 7.56 -6.30
C LEU A 101 14.74 8.59 -5.28
N LEU A 102 14.43 8.36 -4.01
CA LEU A 102 15.02 9.14 -2.95
C LEU A 102 16.39 8.56 -2.60
N GLY A 103 17.41 9.42 -2.65
CA GLY A 103 18.75 9.06 -2.20
C GLY A 103 18.76 8.65 -0.73
N ALA A 104 19.87 8.06 -0.29
CA ALA A 104 20.09 7.82 1.13
C ALA A 104 20.22 9.20 1.83
N ALA A 105 19.12 9.64 2.46
CA ALA A 105 19.15 10.74 3.41
C ALA A 105 19.85 10.28 4.69
N ASP A 106 20.40 11.20 5.46
CA ASP A 106 20.98 10.90 6.79
C ASP A 106 19.99 10.14 7.71
N ARG A 107 18.70 10.33 7.43
CA ARG A 107 17.60 9.61 8.09
C ARG A 107 16.60 9.15 7.03
N GLY A 108 16.72 7.92 6.57
CA GLY A 108 15.88 7.36 5.49
C GLY A 108 14.38 7.44 5.74
N ASN A 109 13.92 7.40 7.01
CA ASN A 109 12.51 7.57 7.38
C ASN A 109 11.97 9.00 7.13
N LEU A 110 12.81 10.02 7.00
CA LEU A 110 12.44 11.41 6.74
C LEU A 110 12.69 11.86 5.29
N ALA A 111 13.22 10.98 4.45
CA ALA A 111 13.59 11.30 3.06
C ALA A 111 12.44 11.91 2.24
N VAL A 112 11.20 11.52 2.55
CA VAL A 112 10.00 12.06 1.89
C VAL A 112 9.79 13.52 2.24
N PHE A 113 9.93 13.90 3.51
CA PHE A 113 9.81 15.30 3.95
C PHE A 113 10.94 16.16 3.38
N GLU A 114 12.17 15.64 3.36
CA GLU A 114 13.31 16.33 2.73
C GLU A 114 13.07 16.61 1.25
N HIS A 115 12.50 15.64 0.51
CA HIS A 115 12.16 15.80 -0.90
C HIS A 115 11.16 16.94 -1.14
N PHE A 116 10.13 17.03 -0.30
CA PHE A 116 9.08 18.05 -0.44
C PHE A 116 9.41 19.37 0.25
N LEU A 117 10.45 19.45 1.09
CA LEU A 117 10.78 20.61 1.90
C LEU A 117 10.74 21.95 1.15
N PRO A 118 11.29 22.10 -0.08
CA PRO A 118 11.23 23.35 -0.82
C PRO A 118 9.80 23.81 -1.16
N ARG A 119 8.83 22.88 -1.19
CA ARG A 119 7.41 23.13 -1.50
C ARG A 119 6.55 23.35 -0.26
N LEU A 120 7.07 22.98 0.93
CA LEU A 120 6.37 23.07 2.21
C LEU A 120 6.56 24.40 2.93
N LYS A 121 7.56 25.20 2.51
CA LYS A 121 7.87 26.47 3.15
C LYS A 121 6.62 27.36 3.23
N ASP A 122 6.39 27.92 4.42
CA ASP A 122 5.26 28.80 4.74
C ASP A 122 3.87 28.16 4.51
N LYS A 123 3.79 26.81 4.48
CA LYS A 123 2.56 26.04 4.30
C LYS A 123 2.04 25.46 5.61
N LYS A 124 0.72 25.26 5.68
CA LYS A 124 0.07 24.49 6.73
C LYS A 124 0.20 23.00 6.40
N VAL A 125 1.04 22.32 7.14
CA VAL A 125 1.36 20.90 6.89
C VAL A 125 0.82 20.05 8.02
N VAL A 126 -0.09 19.16 7.70
CA VAL A 126 -0.62 18.17 8.65
C VAL A 126 -0.05 16.80 8.34
N VAL A 127 0.52 16.17 9.36
CA VAL A 127 1.10 14.83 9.27
C VAL A 127 0.28 13.86 10.12
N VAL A 128 -0.33 12.87 9.49
CA VAL A 128 -1.09 11.82 10.17
C VAL A 128 -0.17 10.63 10.45
N GLY A 129 0.09 10.38 11.73
CA GLY A 129 1.10 9.44 12.20
C GLY A 129 2.45 10.11 12.46
N ARG A 130 3.04 9.84 13.62
CA ARG A 130 4.32 10.45 13.99
C ARG A 130 5.50 9.72 13.35
N TYR A 131 6.34 10.46 12.66
CA TYR A 131 7.61 9.99 12.10
C TYR A 131 8.76 10.44 13.01
N PRO A 132 9.59 9.51 13.53
CA PRO A 132 10.68 9.86 14.45
C PRO A 132 11.62 10.91 13.86
N GLY A 133 11.78 12.03 14.58
CA GLY A 133 12.65 13.14 14.19
C GLY A 133 11.99 14.20 13.30
N ILE A 134 10.68 14.13 13.05
CA ILE A 134 9.93 15.08 12.21
C ILE A 134 9.91 16.49 12.81
N GLU A 135 10.02 16.61 14.13
CA GLU A 135 10.05 17.87 14.86
C GLU A 135 11.17 18.84 14.40
N ARG A 136 12.20 18.32 13.74
CA ARG A 136 13.28 19.14 13.15
C ARG A 136 12.80 20.14 12.09
N TYR A 137 11.63 19.91 11.49
CA TYR A 137 11.05 20.76 10.46
C TYR A 137 10.04 21.78 11.01
N ALA A 138 9.87 21.88 12.32
CA ALA A 138 8.89 22.77 12.94
C ALA A 138 9.15 24.26 12.69
N GLU A 139 10.39 24.64 12.33
CA GLU A 139 10.77 26.01 11.95
C GLU A 139 10.64 26.28 10.45
N ASP A 140 10.51 25.21 9.62
CA ASP A 140 10.45 25.36 8.17
C ASP A 140 9.02 25.63 7.65
N PHE A 141 8.00 25.09 8.36
CA PHE A 141 6.58 25.22 7.99
C PHE A 141 5.66 25.04 9.22
N ASP A 142 4.38 25.45 9.13
CA ASP A 142 3.38 25.25 10.20
C ASP A 142 3.05 23.73 10.32
N LEU A 143 3.85 23.04 11.12
CA LEU A 143 3.76 21.58 11.31
C LEU A 143 2.74 21.23 12.39
N ARG A 144 1.75 20.42 12.05
CA ARG A 144 0.78 19.81 12.96
C ARG A 144 0.77 18.31 12.80
N ILE A 145 0.92 17.59 13.91
CA ILE A 145 1.00 16.12 13.92
C ILE A 145 -0.26 15.57 14.57
N LEU A 146 -0.96 14.69 13.87
CA LEU A 146 -2.09 13.92 14.37
C LEU A 146 -1.62 12.51 14.74
N GLU A 147 -1.80 12.10 15.99
CA GLU A 147 -1.35 10.79 16.46
C GLU A 147 -2.41 10.13 17.37
N ARG A 148 -2.56 8.82 17.24
CA ARG A 148 -3.52 8.03 18.05
C ARG A 148 -3.12 7.93 19.51
N GLN A 149 -1.82 7.94 19.77
CA GLN A 149 -1.24 8.01 21.10
C GLN A 149 -0.34 9.26 21.17
N PRO A 150 -0.95 10.46 21.33
CA PRO A 150 -0.23 11.72 21.25
C PRO A 150 0.90 11.78 22.28
N VAL A 151 2.03 12.32 21.84
CA VAL A 151 3.15 12.67 22.70
C VAL A 151 3.55 14.12 22.43
N HIS A 152 4.12 14.79 23.41
CA HIS A 152 4.45 16.22 23.31
C HIS A 152 3.23 17.06 22.88
N ASP A 153 3.39 17.84 21.79
CA ASP A 153 2.37 18.75 21.26
C ASP A 153 1.54 18.11 20.13
N ASP A 154 1.54 16.78 20.01
CA ASP A 154 0.73 16.08 19.01
C ASP A 154 -0.76 16.25 19.29
N TYR A 155 -1.54 16.38 18.24
CA TYR A 155 -3.00 16.42 18.30
C TYR A 155 -3.58 15.00 18.31
N PRO A 156 -4.63 14.73 19.10
CA PRO A 156 -5.32 13.44 19.07
C PRO A 156 -6.12 13.22 17.79
N ASP A 157 -6.38 11.95 17.42
CA ASP A 157 -7.13 11.57 16.21
C ASP A 157 -8.37 12.44 15.89
N PRO A 158 -9.26 12.79 16.88
CA PRO A 158 -10.45 13.60 16.56
C PRO A 158 -10.15 15.00 16.02
N ALA A 159 -8.95 15.53 16.23
CA ALA A 159 -8.57 16.83 15.70
C ALA A 159 -8.43 16.82 14.15
N CYS A 160 -8.44 15.65 13.50
CA CYS A 160 -8.42 15.52 12.05
C CYS A 160 -9.59 16.26 11.38
N GLU A 161 -10.78 16.26 12.01
CA GLU A 161 -11.98 16.95 11.51
C GLU A 161 -11.79 18.46 11.37
N PHE A 162 -10.86 19.05 12.12
CA PHE A 162 -10.59 20.48 12.17
C PHE A 162 -9.31 20.89 11.43
N LEU A 163 -8.30 20.01 11.43
CA LEU A 163 -6.98 20.34 10.90
C LEU A 163 -6.83 20.00 9.42
N LEU A 164 -7.37 18.87 8.96
CA LEU A 164 -7.21 18.41 7.58
C LEU A 164 -7.91 19.30 6.55
N PRO A 165 -9.16 19.81 6.80
CA PRO A 165 -9.83 20.69 5.83
C PRO A 165 -9.11 22.05 5.61
N ASP A 166 -8.27 22.48 6.56
CA ASP A 166 -7.54 23.76 6.51
C ASP A 166 -6.05 23.60 6.11
N ALA A 167 -5.62 22.38 5.79
CA ALA A 167 -4.25 22.08 5.43
C ALA A 167 -3.94 22.42 3.96
N ASP A 168 -2.73 22.94 3.69
CA ASP A 168 -2.19 23.04 2.33
C ASP A 168 -1.61 21.70 1.87
N TRP A 169 -0.98 20.98 2.80
CA TRP A 169 -0.35 19.67 2.57
C TRP A 169 -0.73 18.69 3.66
N VAL A 170 -1.03 17.47 3.25
CA VAL A 170 -1.30 16.34 4.15
C VAL A 170 -0.35 15.18 3.85
N PHE A 171 0.43 14.78 4.84
CA PHE A 171 1.18 13.53 4.80
C PHE A 171 0.40 12.47 5.57
N LEU A 172 -0.21 11.56 4.84
CA LEU A 172 -1.12 10.55 5.39
C LEU A 172 -0.40 9.21 5.51
N THR A 173 -0.27 8.70 6.73
CA THR A 173 0.31 7.37 6.93
C THR A 173 -0.53 6.26 6.28
N ALA A 174 0.08 5.38 5.50
CA ALA A 174 -0.61 4.26 4.88
C ALA A 174 -1.13 3.21 5.91
N SER A 175 -0.66 3.25 7.15
CA SER A 175 -1.22 2.43 8.25
C SER A 175 -2.68 2.81 8.59
N SER A 176 -3.14 3.99 8.15
CA SER A 176 -4.55 4.40 8.23
C SER A 176 -5.49 3.44 7.48
N ILE A 177 -4.99 2.72 6.47
CA ILE A 177 -5.73 1.68 5.76
C ILE A 177 -5.98 0.50 6.70
N THR A 178 -4.96 0.01 7.40
CA THR A 178 -5.09 -1.13 8.31
C THR A 178 -5.96 -0.83 9.52
N ASN A 179 -5.90 0.40 10.04
CA ASN A 179 -6.71 0.84 11.20
C ASN A 179 -8.09 1.40 10.81
N LYS A 180 -8.45 1.40 9.53
CA LYS A 180 -9.77 1.77 8.98
C LYS A 180 -10.09 3.27 8.98
N THR A 181 -9.14 4.14 9.26
CA THR A 181 -9.36 5.61 9.26
C THR A 181 -9.14 6.24 7.89
N PHE A 182 -8.45 5.56 6.97
CA PHE A 182 -8.10 6.07 5.64
C PHE A 182 -9.28 6.71 4.87
N PRO A 183 -10.48 6.10 4.77
CA PRO A 183 -11.56 6.69 3.97
C PRO A 183 -11.96 8.08 4.45
N ARG A 184 -12.07 8.27 5.77
CA ARG A 184 -12.43 9.57 6.34
C ARG A 184 -11.29 10.58 6.24
N LEU A 185 -10.06 10.16 6.49
CA LEU A 185 -8.90 11.04 6.37
C LEU A 185 -8.71 11.52 4.93
N ALA A 186 -8.86 10.65 3.94
CA ALA A 186 -8.79 11.01 2.53
C ALA A 186 -9.91 12.00 2.13
N GLU A 187 -11.13 11.78 2.62
CA GLU A 187 -12.24 12.72 2.40
C GLU A 187 -11.95 14.11 2.96
N LEU A 188 -11.43 14.18 4.18
CA LEU A 188 -11.10 15.45 4.83
C LEU A 188 -9.91 16.19 4.16
N SER A 189 -9.07 15.47 3.43
CA SER A 189 -7.85 16.00 2.80
C SER A 189 -8.05 16.47 1.34
N GLN A 190 -9.29 16.44 0.81
CA GLN A 190 -9.56 16.67 -0.63
C GLN A 190 -9.11 18.04 -1.16
N HIS A 191 -8.90 19.03 -0.31
CA HIS A 191 -8.46 20.38 -0.69
C HIS A 191 -6.96 20.59 -0.53
N ALA A 192 -6.26 19.65 0.06
CA ALA A 192 -4.82 19.68 0.27
C ALA A 192 -4.07 18.88 -0.81
N THR A 193 -2.79 19.18 -0.99
CA THR A 193 -1.89 18.23 -1.68
C THR A 193 -1.62 17.06 -0.74
N THR A 194 -2.06 15.87 -1.10
CA THR A 194 -2.01 14.69 -0.23
C THR A 194 -0.96 13.67 -0.65
N VAL A 195 -0.07 13.36 0.26
CA VAL A 195 0.97 12.32 0.12
C VAL A 195 0.60 11.12 0.97
N LEU A 196 0.21 10.00 0.38
CA LEU A 196 0.06 8.74 1.11
C LEU A 196 1.43 8.08 1.24
N MET A 197 1.88 7.82 2.47
CA MET A 197 3.25 7.40 2.69
C MET A 197 3.46 6.30 3.73
N GLY A 198 4.61 5.66 3.65
CA GLY A 198 5.10 4.67 4.61
C GLY A 198 5.25 3.27 4.03
N PRO A 199 5.92 2.35 4.76
CA PRO A 199 6.15 0.97 4.30
C PRO A 199 4.88 0.12 4.15
N THR A 200 3.76 0.56 4.72
CA THR A 200 2.44 -0.10 4.59
C THR A 200 1.74 0.25 3.26
N LEU A 201 2.26 1.22 2.50
CA LEU A 201 1.62 1.73 1.29
C LEU A 201 1.45 0.62 0.22
N PRO A 202 0.22 0.43 -0.31
CA PRO A 202 0.00 -0.37 -1.50
C PRO A 202 0.30 0.45 -2.76
N TRP A 203 1.11 -0.09 -3.66
CA TRP A 203 1.41 0.55 -4.93
C TRP A 203 0.25 0.38 -5.93
N LEU A 204 -0.73 1.30 -5.89
CA LEU A 204 -1.93 1.27 -6.73
C LEU A 204 -2.19 2.62 -7.39
N PRO A 205 -2.25 2.68 -8.75
CA PRO A 205 -2.58 3.92 -9.47
C PRO A 205 -3.99 4.44 -9.17
N GLU A 206 -4.92 3.56 -8.80
CA GLU A 206 -6.31 3.90 -8.45
C GLU A 206 -6.43 4.71 -7.15
N LEU A 207 -5.37 4.83 -6.36
CA LEU A 207 -5.37 5.71 -5.19
C LEU A 207 -5.57 7.18 -5.55
N HIS A 208 -5.30 7.56 -6.81
CA HIS A 208 -5.69 8.86 -7.34
C HIS A 208 -7.20 9.15 -7.18
N GLU A 209 -8.06 8.14 -7.34
CA GLU A 209 -9.52 8.31 -7.20
C GLU A 209 -9.97 8.63 -5.76
N PHE A 210 -9.07 8.51 -4.79
CA PHE A 210 -9.29 8.87 -3.38
C PHE A 210 -8.68 10.24 -3.00
N GLY A 211 -8.27 11.04 -3.99
CA GLY A 211 -7.68 12.36 -3.75
C GLY A 211 -6.21 12.29 -3.30
N ILE A 212 -5.50 11.22 -3.63
CA ILE A 212 -4.08 11.10 -3.35
C ILE A 212 -3.28 11.61 -4.54
N ASP A 213 -2.41 12.60 -4.30
CA ASP A 213 -1.56 13.22 -5.34
C ASP A 213 -0.20 12.53 -5.46
N TYR A 214 0.33 12.01 -4.35
CA TYR A 214 1.62 11.35 -4.32
C TYR A 214 1.57 10.06 -3.52
N LEU A 215 2.23 9.01 -4.04
CA LEU A 215 2.56 7.81 -3.29
C LEU A 215 4.03 7.85 -2.90
N ALA A 216 4.32 7.74 -1.60
CA ALA A 216 5.68 7.63 -1.08
C ALA A 216 5.84 6.29 -0.35
N GLY A 217 6.17 5.25 -1.08
CA GLY A 217 6.20 3.88 -0.58
C GLY A 217 7.62 3.32 -0.49
N LEU A 218 7.68 2.11 0.02
CA LEU A 218 8.92 1.38 0.23
C LEU A 218 9.28 0.57 -1.02
N GLU A 219 10.54 0.67 -1.44
CA GLU A 219 11.18 -0.29 -2.32
C GLU A 219 12.03 -1.23 -1.49
N VAL A 220 11.88 -2.52 -1.73
CA VAL A 220 12.75 -3.57 -1.16
C VAL A 220 14.02 -3.67 -2.00
N VAL A 221 15.15 -3.28 -1.43
CA VAL A 221 16.48 -3.30 -2.08
C VAL A 221 17.24 -4.60 -1.76
N ASP A 222 17.19 -5.02 -0.47
CA ASP A 222 17.79 -6.27 -0.01
C ASP A 222 16.74 -7.01 0.83
N PRO A 223 16.04 -8.00 0.23
CA PRO A 223 14.93 -8.68 0.90
C PRO A 223 15.39 -9.50 2.12
N VAL A 224 16.63 -10.01 2.12
CA VAL A 224 17.15 -10.82 3.22
C VAL A 224 17.41 -9.95 4.45
N LYS A 225 18.15 -8.85 4.27
CA LYS A 225 18.44 -7.92 5.36
C LYS A 225 17.18 -7.25 5.89
N LEU A 226 16.26 -6.86 5.00
CA LEU A 226 14.99 -6.26 5.39
C LEU A 226 14.16 -7.21 6.26
N TYR A 227 14.01 -8.46 5.82
CA TYR A 227 13.26 -9.46 6.58
C TYR A 227 13.88 -9.71 7.95
N GLN A 228 15.21 -9.90 8.00
CA GLN A 228 15.94 -10.11 9.26
C GLN A 228 15.77 -8.91 10.20
N THR A 229 15.99 -7.69 9.71
CA THR A 229 15.85 -6.46 10.51
C THR A 229 14.45 -6.31 11.08
N ALA A 230 13.41 -6.59 10.30
CA ALA A 230 12.02 -6.53 10.75
C ALA A 230 11.72 -7.62 11.80
N ALA A 231 12.21 -8.85 11.59
CA ALA A 231 12.03 -9.98 12.52
C ALA A 231 12.72 -9.76 13.86
N GLU A 232 13.85 -9.05 13.86
CA GLU A 232 14.61 -8.69 15.06
C GLU A 232 14.09 -7.42 15.77
N GLY A 233 12.91 -6.90 15.32
CA GLY A 233 12.25 -5.76 15.97
C GLY A 233 12.74 -4.39 15.48
N GLY A 234 13.44 -4.33 14.35
CA GLY A 234 13.90 -3.09 13.75
C GLY A 234 12.72 -2.21 13.31
N GLY A 235 12.74 -0.95 13.75
CA GLY A 235 11.80 0.09 13.30
C GLY A 235 12.33 0.82 12.06
N VAL A 236 12.81 2.06 12.24
CA VAL A 236 13.40 2.89 11.17
C VAL A 236 14.68 2.29 10.56
N ARG A 237 15.33 1.35 11.26
CA ARG A 237 16.53 0.69 10.76
C ARG A 237 16.34 -0.12 9.48
N ILE A 238 15.10 -0.40 9.07
CA ILE A 238 14.85 -1.01 7.76
C ILE A 238 15.39 -0.16 6.61
N PHE A 239 15.45 1.17 6.76
CA PHE A 239 15.98 2.11 5.77
C PHE A 239 17.52 2.08 5.68
N GLU A 240 18.18 1.56 6.70
CA GLU A 240 19.62 1.26 6.69
C GLU A 240 19.89 -0.14 6.11
N ASN A 241 18.92 -1.05 6.22
CA ASN A 241 19.04 -2.47 5.98
C ASN A 241 18.01 -3.00 4.96
N GLY A 242 18.11 -2.57 3.71
CA GLY A 242 17.40 -3.20 2.61
C GLY A 242 16.11 -2.54 2.16
N ALA A 243 15.81 -1.33 2.65
CA ALA A 243 14.66 -0.55 2.19
C ALA A 243 15.06 0.88 1.83
N ARG A 244 14.33 1.49 0.90
CA ARG A 244 14.38 2.92 0.61
C ARG A 244 13.01 3.42 0.17
N TYR A 245 12.79 4.73 0.27
CA TYR A 245 11.58 5.34 -0.28
C TYR A 245 11.68 5.58 -1.78
N ARG A 246 10.53 5.43 -2.44
CA ARG A 246 10.26 5.92 -3.78
C ARG A 246 9.02 6.80 -3.77
N ILE A 247 8.98 7.78 -4.68
CA ILE A 247 7.83 8.68 -4.85
C ILE A 247 7.29 8.54 -6.27
N VAL A 248 5.96 8.43 -6.36
CA VAL A 248 5.20 8.46 -7.62
C VAL A 248 4.19 9.59 -7.51
N GLU A 249 4.16 10.48 -8.49
CA GLU A 249 3.12 11.49 -8.62
C GLU A 249 1.90 10.87 -9.36
N LEU A 250 0.73 10.98 -8.75
CA LEU A 250 -0.54 10.46 -9.26
C LEU A 250 -1.34 11.54 -9.99
N THR A 251 -0.81 12.11 -11.07
CA THR A 251 -1.67 12.87 -12.01
C THR A 251 -2.57 11.91 -12.78
N PRO A 252 -3.72 12.36 -13.32
CA PRO A 252 -4.55 11.54 -14.19
C PRO A 252 -3.75 10.87 -15.32
N GLY A 253 -2.85 11.64 -15.98
CA GLY A 253 -1.99 11.13 -17.05
C GLY A 253 -1.02 10.05 -16.59
N ASN A 254 -0.34 10.25 -15.46
CA ASN A 254 0.58 9.27 -14.88
C ASN A 254 -0.16 8.00 -14.45
N SER A 255 -1.31 8.15 -13.80
CA SER A 255 -2.14 7.03 -13.36
C SER A 255 -2.68 6.21 -14.53
N MET A 256 -3.14 6.88 -15.61
CA MET A 256 -3.56 6.20 -16.84
C MET A 256 -2.40 5.45 -17.52
N THR A 257 -1.20 6.05 -17.56
CA THR A 257 -0.01 5.40 -18.12
C THR A 257 0.34 4.16 -17.31
N TRP A 258 0.36 4.28 -16.00
CA TRP A 258 0.64 3.15 -15.11
C TRP A 258 -0.40 2.03 -15.22
N LEU A 259 -1.70 2.37 -15.34
CA LEU A 259 -2.76 1.37 -15.61
C LEU A 259 -2.54 0.65 -16.94
N LYS A 260 -2.15 1.37 -18.01
CA LYS A 260 -1.81 0.74 -19.31
C LYS A 260 -0.66 -0.25 -19.18
N ASP A 261 0.40 0.10 -18.46
CA ASP A 261 1.55 -0.78 -18.25
C ASP A 261 1.12 -2.06 -17.50
N ARG A 262 0.28 -1.94 -16.48
CA ARG A 262 -0.29 -3.10 -15.76
C ARG A 262 -1.21 -3.95 -16.63
N ILE A 263 -2.07 -3.33 -17.41
CA ILE A 263 -2.92 -4.03 -18.39
C ILE A 263 -2.05 -4.85 -19.36
N ALA A 264 -0.96 -4.26 -19.86
CA ALA A 264 -0.05 -4.96 -20.75
C ALA A 264 0.64 -6.16 -20.08
N GLN A 265 1.05 -6.02 -18.81
CA GLN A 265 1.67 -7.10 -18.03
C GLN A 265 0.66 -8.25 -17.79
N ASP A 266 -0.54 -7.95 -17.29
CA ASP A 266 -1.58 -8.96 -17.04
C ASP A 266 -2.09 -9.60 -18.34
N TYR A 267 -2.13 -8.86 -19.45
CA TYR A 267 -2.48 -9.39 -20.76
C TYR A 267 -1.46 -10.43 -21.25
N THR A 268 -0.17 -10.14 -21.07
CA THR A 268 0.92 -11.07 -21.40
C THR A 268 0.83 -12.35 -20.56
N GLU A 269 0.61 -12.23 -19.25
CA GLU A 269 0.39 -13.37 -18.36
C GLU A 269 -0.80 -14.22 -18.81
N LYS A 270 -1.93 -13.57 -19.10
CA LYS A 270 -3.14 -14.25 -19.60
C LYS A 270 -2.89 -14.99 -20.91
N GLN A 271 -2.18 -14.38 -21.86
CA GLN A 271 -1.86 -15.03 -23.14
C GLN A 271 -1.01 -16.28 -22.93
N GLN A 272 0.02 -16.22 -22.07
CA GLN A 272 0.87 -17.36 -21.76
C GLN A 272 0.06 -18.52 -21.13
N LEU A 273 -0.81 -18.20 -20.15
CA LEU A 273 -1.67 -19.20 -19.50
C LEU A 273 -2.71 -19.79 -20.48
N THR A 274 -3.24 -18.99 -21.40
CA THR A 274 -4.17 -19.46 -22.43
C THR A 274 -3.47 -20.43 -23.38
N LEU A 275 -2.29 -20.11 -23.85
CA LEU A 275 -1.49 -20.99 -24.70
C LEU A 275 -1.12 -22.29 -23.99
N ALA A 276 -0.74 -22.21 -22.73
CA ALA A 276 -0.45 -23.41 -21.90
C ALA A 276 -1.69 -24.30 -21.75
N MET A 277 -2.87 -23.71 -21.57
CA MET A 277 -4.14 -24.44 -21.52
C MET A 277 -4.47 -25.17 -22.85
N GLU A 278 -4.29 -24.46 -23.97
CA GLU A 278 -4.51 -25.05 -25.31
C GLU A 278 -3.56 -26.24 -25.55
N GLN A 279 -2.28 -26.08 -25.22
CA GLN A 279 -1.28 -27.15 -25.35
C GLN A 279 -1.62 -28.32 -24.42
N TRP A 280 -2.08 -28.05 -23.20
CA TRP A 280 -2.47 -29.12 -22.26
C TRP A 280 -3.62 -29.94 -22.79
N TYR A 281 -4.68 -29.36 -23.35
CA TYR A 281 -5.78 -30.09 -23.94
C TYR A 281 -5.38 -30.78 -25.27
N ALA A 282 -4.57 -30.13 -26.11
CA ALA A 282 -4.05 -30.72 -27.34
C ALA A 282 -3.18 -31.96 -27.11
N SER A 283 -2.55 -32.08 -25.94
CA SER A 283 -1.76 -33.25 -25.53
C SER A 283 -2.64 -34.47 -25.12
N GLY A 284 -3.97 -34.39 -25.27
CA GLY A 284 -4.91 -35.45 -24.95
C GLY A 284 -5.21 -35.60 -23.44
N LYS A 285 -4.79 -34.66 -22.61
CA LYS A 285 -5.08 -34.66 -21.17
C LYS A 285 -6.57 -34.38 -20.94
N SER A 286 -7.16 -35.02 -19.96
CA SER A 286 -8.54 -34.84 -19.54
C SER A 286 -8.63 -34.21 -18.16
N GLY A 287 -9.77 -33.54 -17.88
CA GLY A 287 -10.00 -32.86 -16.62
C GLY A 287 -9.78 -31.36 -16.70
N ARG A 288 -9.71 -30.69 -15.56
CA ARG A 288 -9.51 -29.24 -15.48
C ARG A 288 -8.02 -28.91 -15.64
N PHE A 289 -7.72 -27.91 -16.48
CA PHE A 289 -6.36 -27.40 -16.63
C PHE A 289 -5.76 -26.99 -15.25
N PRO A 290 -4.54 -27.42 -14.90
CA PRO A 290 -3.98 -27.20 -13.56
C PRO A 290 -3.87 -25.72 -13.18
N GLU A 291 -3.54 -24.85 -14.17
CA GLU A 291 -3.40 -23.42 -13.96
C GLU A 291 -4.67 -22.63 -14.35
N PHE A 292 -5.84 -23.29 -14.27
CA PHE A 292 -7.12 -22.63 -14.55
C PHE A 292 -7.40 -21.45 -13.61
N ASN A 293 -7.10 -21.60 -12.31
CA ASN A 293 -7.30 -20.52 -11.35
C ASN A 293 -6.41 -19.31 -11.64
N PRO A 294 -5.09 -19.44 -11.86
CA PRO A 294 -4.26 -18.33 -12.36
C PRO A 294 -4.82 -17.65 -13.61
N LEU A 295 -5.26 -18.41 -14.61
CA LEU A 295 -5.86 -17.86 -15.84
C LEU A 295 -7.15 -17.07 -15.55
N HIS A 296 -8.01 -17.62 -14.70
CA HIS A 296 -9.23 -16.94 -14.28
C HIS A 296 -8.93 -15.64 -13.54
N GLN A 297 -7.96 -15.66 -12.61
CA GLN A 297 -7.52 -14.47 -11.86
C GLN A 297 -6.93 -13.39 -12.78
N ALA A 298 -6.07 -13.76 -13.73
CA ALA A 298 -5.53 -12.82 -14.73
C ALA A 298 -6.67 -12.18 -15.55
N THR A 299 -7.69 -12.96 -15.93
CA THR A 299 -8.86 -12.44 -16.65
C THR A 299 -9.66 -11.43 -15.81
N MET A 300 -9.87 -11.73 -14.53
CA MET A 300 -10.59 -10.85 -13.61
C MET A 300 -9.81 -9.55 -13.33
N ARG A 301 -8.48 -9.65 -13.16
CA ARG A 301 -7.62 -8.47 -13.00
C ARG A 301 -7.67 -7.55 -14.21
N LEU A 302 -7.56 -8.10 -15.43
CA LEU A 302 -7.68 -7.31 -16.66
C LEU A 302 -9.01 -6.56 -16.75
N SER A 303 -10.13 -7.25 -16.52
CA SER A 303 -11.45 -6.60 -16.54
C SER A 303 -11.55 -5.44 -15.55
N ARG A 304 -10.90 -5.56 -14.41
CA ARG A 304 -10.88 -4.52 -13.37
C ARG A 304 -9.99 -3.35 -13.76
N LEU A 305 -8.78 -3.61 -14.24
CA LEU A 305 -7.86 -2.58 -14.71
C LEU A 305 -8.46 -1.78 -15.87
N ASP A 306 -9.13 -2.44 -16.82
CA ASP A 306 -9.87 -1.78 -17.90
C ASP A 306 -10.99 -0.88 -17.35
N SER A 307 -11.72 -1.36 -16.35
CA SER A 307 -12.77 -0.57 -15.68
C SER A 307 -12.20 0.65 -14.95
N SER A 308 -11.07 0.50 -14.25
CA SER A 308 -10.36 1.59 -13.59
C SER A 308 -9.84 2.61 -14.62
N TYR A 309 -9.23 2.14 -15.70
CA TYR A 309 -8.76 3.00 -16.78
C TYR A 309 -9.91 3.81 -17.40
N LYS A 310 -11.04 3.14 -17.69
CA LYS A 310 -12.21 3.80 -18.26
C LYS A 310 -12.77 4.88 -17.33
N ARG A 311 -12.93 4.58 -16.03
CA ARG A 311 -13.41 5.58 -15.06
C ARG A 311 -12.50 6.81 -15.02
N LEU A 312 -11.19 6.59 -14.95
CA LEU A 312 -10.22 7.68 -14.92
C LEU A 312 -10.23 8.50 -16.21
N TRP A 313 -10.39 7.83 -17.36
CA TRP A 313 -10.54 8.48 -18.66
C TRP A 313 -11.81 9.34 -18.72
N ASP A 314 -12.96 8.79 -18.33
CA ASP A 314 -14.26 9.47 -18.36
C ASP A 314 -14.24 10.70 -17.43
N THR A 315 -13.61 10.59 -16.24
CA THR A 315 -13.47 11.71 -15.29
C THR A 315 -12.59 12.82 -15.86
N HIS A 316 -11.52 12.47 -16.59
CA HIS A 316 -10.55 13.46 -17.10
C HIS A 316 -10.95 14.06 -18.44
N HIS A 317 -11.67 13.34 -19.31
CA HIS A 317 -12.06 13.75 -20.65
C HIS A 317 -13.58 13.90 -20.82
N GLY A 318 -14.38 13.48 -19.86
CA GLY A 318 -15.82 13.65 -19.87
C GLY A 318 -16.17 15.14 -19.74
N ASN A 319 -17.05 15.64 -20.59
CA ASN A 319 -17.62 16.97 -20.43
C ASN A 319 -18.29 17.05 -19.06
N PRO A 320 -18.05 18.10 -18.26
CA PRO A 320 -18.82 18.32 -17.06
C PRO A 320 -20.29 18.47 -17.49
N SER A 321 -21.10 17.50 -17.09
CA SER A 321 -22.55 17.53 -17.26
C SER A 321 -23.19 18.56 -16.35
#